data_914c3b9092659e517c5fe2b6846f2451
#
_entry.id   914c3b9092659e517c5fe2b6846f2451
#
_cell.length_a   1.000
_cell.length_b   1.000
_cell.length_c   1.000
_cell.angle_alpha   90.00
_cell.angle_beta   90.00
_cell.angle_gamma   90.00
#
_symmetry.space_group_name_H-M   'P 1'
#
loop_
_entity.id
_entity.type
_entity.pdbx_description
1 polymer ?
#
loop_
_entity_poly.entity_id
_entity_poly.type
_entity_poly.pdbx_seq_one_letter_code
_entity_poly.pdbx_strand_id
1 'polypeptide(L)'
;MQRYFIYLAYDGTNYHGWQIQPNGISVQECLMKALSTFLRREIEVIGAGRTDAGVHASLMVAHFDFDELLDEVSVADKLNRLLPPDISIYRVCRVRPDAHARFDATARTYKYYVTTSKYPFNRQYRWRVYNQLDYALMNEAARTLFEYTDFTSFSKLHTDVKTNICHITHAEWTQEDDATWVFTIRADRFLRNMVRAIVGTLIEVGRGKLTVEGFRRVIEQQDRCKAGTSAPGQALFLVNVEYPERIFE
;
A
#
# COMPACT_ATOMS: atom_id res chain seq x y z
N MET A 1 -20.70 -10.78 19.47
CA MET A 1 -20.22 -10.21 18.20
C MET A 1 -18.96 -10.93 17.81
N GLN A 2 -18.87 -11.44 16.60
CA GLN A 2 -17.71 -12.15 16.05
C GLN A 2 -16.97 -11.22 15.12
N ARG A 3 -15.63 -11.20 15.13
CA ARG A 3 -14.81 -10.43 14.19
C ARG A 3 -14.24 -11.32 13.11
N TYR A 4 -14.27 -10.80 11.89
CA TYR A 4 -13.78 -11.49 10.70
C TYR A 4 -12.74 -10.62 9.99
N PHE A 5 -11.64 -11.24 9.58
CA PHE A 5 -10.71 -10.64 8.62
C PHE A 5 -11.07 -11.07 7.21
N ILE A 6 -10.99 -10.12 6.28
CA ILE A 6 -11.15 -10.33 4.85
C ILE A 6 -9.80 -10.04 4.19
N TYR A 7 -9.31 -11.01 3.44
CA TYR A 7 -8.12 -10.90 2.59
C TYR A 7 -8.58 -10.68 1.16
N LEU A 8 -8.15 -9.58 0.56
CA LEU A 8 -8.63 -9.18 -0.77
C LEU A 8 -7.51 -8.56 -1.62
N ALA A 9 -7.72 -8.61 -2.94
CA ALA A 9 -6.96 -7.85 -3.92
C ALA A 9 -7.86 -6.85 -4.63
N TYR A 10 -7.26 -5.79 -5.18
CA TYR A 10 -7.96 -4.86 -6.05
C TYR A 10 -7.02 -4.16 -7.03
N ASP A 11 -7.54 -3.93 -8.24
CA ASP A 11 -7.00 -2.96 -9.17
C ASP A 11 -7.53 -1.56 -8.80
N GLY A 12 -6.65 -0.70 -8.35
CA GLY A 12 -7.00 0.65 -7.88
C GLY A 12 -7.29 1.66 -8.97
N THR A 13 -7.17 1.30 -10.26
CA THR A 13 -7.25 2.23 -11.41
C THR A 13 -8.51 3.07 -11.39
N ASN A 14 -9.66 2.46 -11.08
CA ASN A 14 -10.97 3.11 -11.11
C ASN A 14 -11.40 3.67 -9.75
N TYR A 15 -10.53 3.63 -8.73
CA TYR A 15 -10.88 4.00 -7.36
C TYR A 15 -10.10 5.20 -6.86
N HIS A 16 -10.76 6.01 -6.04
CA HIS A 16 -10.14 7.11 -5.30
C HIS A 16 -9.39 6.61 -4.04
N GLY A 17 -8.79 5.42 -4.16
CA GLY A 17 -8.07 4.72 -3.11
C GLY A 17 -8.96 3.82 -2.24
N TRP A 18 -8.41 3.39 -1.12
CA TRP A 18 -9.12 2.49 -0.22
C TRP A 18 -10.30 3.15 0.50
N GLN A 19 -10.05 4.30 1.15
CA GLN A 19 -11.01 4.87 2.11
C GLN A 19 -12.13 5.66 1.46
N ILE A 20 -13.35 5.53 1.99
CA ILE A 20 -14.51 6.34 1.61
C ILE A 20 -14.19 7.82 1.74
N GLN A 21 -14.52 8.58 0.70
CA GLN A 21 -14.37 10.02 0.61
C GLN A 21 -15.43 10.62 -0.32
N PRO A 22 -15.80 11.91 -0.15
CA PRO A 22 -16.92 12.50 -0.90
C PRO A 22 -16.73 12.55 -2.42
N ASN A 23 -15.49 12.49 -2.91
CA ASN A 23 -15.12 12.89 -4.27
C ASN A 23 -15.05 11.71 -5.26
N GLY A 24 -15.46 10.51 -4.90
CA GLY A 24 -15.46 9.37 -5.81
C GLY A 24 -15.51 8.03 -5.11
N ILE A 25 -15.78 6.99 -5.91
CA ILE A 25 -15.93 5.63 -5.43
C ILE A 25 -14.62 5.09 -4.82
N SER A 26 -14.73 4.36 -3.72
CA SER A 26 -13.60 3.73 -3.03
C SER A 26 -13.77 2.21 -2.94
N VAL A 27 -12.67 1.49 -2.73
CA VAL A 27 -12.71 0.03 -2.54
C VAL A 27 -13.49 -0.34 -1.28
N GLN A 28 -13.30 0.42 -0.19
CA GLN A 28 -14.01 0.24 1.08
C GLN A 28 -15.53 0.36 0.89
N GLU A 29 -15.99 1.35 0.14
CA GLU A 29 -17.40 1.55 -0.15
C GLU A 29 -18.03 0.36 -0.89
N CYS A 30 -17.34 -0.14 -1.93
CA CYS A 30 -17.79 -1.32 -2.68
C CYS A 30 -17.88 -2.56 -1.77
N LEU A 31 -16.87 -2.77 -0.92
CA LEU A 31 -16.85 -3.90 0.01
C LEU A 31 -17.97 -3.80 1.07
N MET A 32 -18.16 -2.61 1.64
CA MET A 32 -19.24 -2.37 2.61
C MET A 32 -20.62 -2.61 1.99
N LYS A 33 -20.84 -2.12 0.75
CA LYS A 33 -22.10 -2.33 0.03
C LYS A 33 -22.35 -3.81 -0.26
N ALA A 34 -21.32 -4.56 -0.70
CA ALA A 34 -21.44 -5.99 -0.97
C ALA A 34 -21.75 -6.79 0.31
N LEU A 35 -21.03 -6.53 1.41
CA LEU A 35 -21.29 -7.13 2.72
C LEU A 35 -22.68 -6.80 3.23
N SER A 36 -23.09 -5.53 3.20
CA SER A 36 -24.41 -5.09 3.68
C SER A 36 -25.55 -5.69 2.86
N THR A 37 -25.34 -5.85 1.55
CA THR A 37 -26.31 -6.55 0.68
C THR A 37 -26.44 -8.03 1.03
N PHE A 38 -25.31 -8.70 1.23
CA PHE A 38 -25.30 -10.13 1.55
C PHE A 38 -25.84 -10.42 2.94
N LEU A 39 -25.43 -9.66 3.95
CA LEU A 39 -25.81 -9.85 5.34
C LEU A 39 -27.13 -9.14 5.73
N ARG A 40 -27.73 -8.41 4.77
CA ARG A 40 -29.02 -7.70 4.91
C ARG A 40 -29.07 -6.69 6.07
N ARG A 41 -27.94 -6.08 6.39
CA ARG A 41 -27.81 -4.99 7.36
C ARG A 41 -26.53 -4.20 7.08
N GLU A 42 -26.47 -2.98 7.58
CA GLU A 42 -25.29 -2.13 7.44
C GLU A 42 -24.09 -2.75 8.15
N ILE A 43 -22.99 -2.89 7.42
CA ILE A 43 -21.72 -3.45 7.89
C ILE A 43 -20.61 -2.42 7.68
N GLU A 44 -19.95 -2.05 8.76
CA GLU A 44 -18.73 -1.25 8.70
C GLU A 44 -17.52 -2.12 8.43
N VAL A 45 -16.58 -1.59 7.64
CA VAL A 45 -15.33 -2.28 7.29
C VAL A 45 -14.14 -1.37 7.59
N ILE A 46 -13.13 -1.90 8.27
CA ILE A 46 -11.90 -1.18 8.60
C ILE A 46 -10.71 -1.89 7.97
N GLY A 47 -9.98 -1.19 7.07
CA GLY A 47 -8.80 -1.72 6.40
C GLY A 47 -7.51 -1.62 7.21
N ALA A 48 -6.52 -2.45 6.86
CA ALA A 48 -5.17 -2.47 7.44
C ALA A 48 -4.38 -1.17 7.20
N GLY A 49 -4.81 -0.37 6.24
CA GLY A 49 -4.19 0.90 5.89
C GLY A 49 -4.99 1.63 4.80
N ARG A 50 -4.53 2.81 4.45
CA ARG A 50 -5.07 3.59 3.34
C ARG A 50 -4.15 3.47 2.14
N THR A 51 -4.72 3.34 0.94
CA THR A 51 -4.02 3.54 -0.32
C THR A 51 -4.53 4.82 -0.98
N ASP A 52 -3.65 5.50 -1.71
CA ASP A 52 -4.02 6.68 -2.50
C ASP A 52 -4.80 6.27 -3.76
N ALA A 53 -5.43 7.24 -4.44
CA ALA A 53 -6.09 7.02 -5.73
C ALA A 53 -5.15 6.37 -6.75
N GLY A 54 -5.64 5.36 -7.46
CA GLY A 54 -4.89 4.61 -8.47
C GLY A 54 -3.84 3.63 -7.92
N VAL A 55 -3.69 3.51 -6.61
CA VAL A 55 -2.79 2.52 -5.97
C VAL A 55 -3.50 1.19 -5.83
N HIS A 56 -2.81 0.11 -6.19
CA HIS A 56 -3.33 -1.24 -6.18
C HIS A 56 -3.00 -1.98 -4.89
N ALA A 57 -3.67 -3.10 -4.65
CA ALA A 57 -3.27 -4.08 -3.66
C ALA A 57 -3.41 -5.49 -4.22
N SER A 58 -2.33 -6.25 -4.21
CA SER A 58 -2.41 -7.71 -4.41
C SER A 58 -2.74 -8.43 -3.10
N LEU A 59 -2.55 -7.76 -1.96
CA LEU A 59 -3.04 -8.22 -0.66
C LEU A 59 -3.36 -7.03 0.24
N MET A 60 -4.64 -6.77 0.45
CA MET A 60 -5.19 -5.92 1.50
C MET A 60 -5.90 -6.80 2.52
N VAL A 61 -5.89 -6.36 3.77
CA VAL A 61 -6.68 -6.99 4.83
C VAL A 61 -7.62 -5.95 5.44
N ALA A 62 -8.85 -6.36 5.67
CA ALA A 62 -9.84 -5.55 6.37
C ALA A 62 -10.57 -6.39 7.42
N HIS A 63 -11.22 -5.77 8.39
CA HIS A 63 -12.10 -6.47 9.31
C HIS A 63 -13.50 -5.89 9.35
N PHE A 64 -14.43 -6.73 9.71
CA PHE A 64 -15.80 -6.38 10.03
C PHE A 64 -16.31 -7.22 11.20
N ASP A 65 -17.38 -6.77 11.82
CA ASP A 65 -18.03 -7.47 12.92
C ASP A 65 -19.42 -7.96 12.52
N PHE A 66 -19.78 -9.16 13.01
CA PHE A 66 -21.09 -9.74 12.82
C PHE A 66 -21.54 -10.55 14.06
N ASP A 67 -22.84 -10.62 14.37
CA ASP A 67 -23.29 -11.25 15.62
C ASP A 67 -23.34 -12.78 15.51
N GLU A 68 -23.63 -13.30 14.32
CA GLU A 68 -23.77 -14.71 14.06
C GLU A 68 -22.47 -15.34 13.54
N LEU A 69 -22.36 -16.65 13.68
CA LEU A 69 -21.30 -17.40 13.03
C LEU A 69 -21.56 -17.49 11.53
N LEU A 70 -20.58 -17.07 10.75
CA LEU A 70 -20.63 -17.12 9.29
C LEU A 70 -19.84 -18.32 8.77
N ASP A 71 -20.32 -18.92 7.69
CA ASP A 71 -19.53 -19.83 6.87
C ASP A 71 -18.57 -18.98 6.02
N GLU A 72 -17.30 -19.01 6.39
CA GLU A 72 -16.24 -18.17 5.83
C GLU A 72 -16.05 -18.38 4.32
N VAL A 73 -16.18 -19.62 3.84
CA VAL A 73 -16.07 -19.97 2.42
C VAL A 73 -17.26 -19.41 1.65
N SER A 74 -18.47 -19.60 2.16
CA SER A 74 -19.69 -19.08 1.55
C SER A 74 -19.68 -17.55 1.48
N VAL A 75 -19.18 -16.86 2.51
CA VAL A 75 -19.03 -15.40 2.51
C VAL A 75 -18.10 -14.95 1.39
N ALA A 76 -16.90 -15.56 1.28
CA ALA A 76 -15.95 -15.22 0.24
C ALA A 76 -16.52 -15.41 -1.17
N ASP A 77 -17.19 -16.55 -1.42
CA ASP A 77 -17.83 -16.86 -2.71
C ASP A 77 -18.94 -15.85 -3.06
N LYS A 78 -19.78 -15.52 -2.08
CA LYS A 78 -20.90 -14.57 -2.29
C LYS A 78 -20.38 -13.16 -2.56
N LEU A 79 -19.37 -12.71 -1.82
CA LEU A 79 -18.75 -11.42 -2.04
C LEU A 79 -18.13 -11.32 -3.44
N ASN A 80 -17.42 -12.34 -3.90
CA ASN A 80 -16.86 -12.38 -5.26
C ASN A 80 -17.88 -12.31 -6.39
N ARG A 81 -19.15 -12.70 -6.12
CA ARG A 81 -20.26 -12.55 -7.08
C ARG A 81 -20.91 -11.17 -7.05
N LEU A 82 -20.80 -10.45 -5.94
CA LEU A 82 -21.40 -9.13 -5.76
C LEU A 82 -20.45 -7.99 -6.07
N LEU A 83 -19.16 -8.22 -5.91
CA LEU A 83 -18.13 -7.20 -6.12
C LEU A 83 -17.85 -7.00 -7.61
N PRO A 84 -17.38 -5.79 -8.01
CA PRO A 84 -16.86 -5.54 -9.35
C PRO A 84 -15.67 -6.46 -9.68
N PRO A 85 -15.39 -6.70 -10.98
CA PRO A 85 -14.34 -7.66 -11.40
C PRO A 85 -12.92 -7.21 -11.03
N ASP A 86 -12.72 -5.97 -10.65
CA ASP A 86 -11.46 -5.38 -10.20
C ASP A 86 -11.24 -5.47 -8.66
N ILE A 87 -12.15 -6.14 -7.93
CA ILE A 87 -12.00 -6.50 -6.51
C ILE A 87 -12.24 -7.99 -6.33
N SER A 88 -11.29 -8.70 -5.70
CA SER A 88 -11.39 -10.13 -5.44
C SER A 88 -11.12 -10.46 -3.98
N ILE A 89 -11.96 -11.31 -3.39
CA ILE A 89 -11.80 -11.83 -2.04
C ILE A 89 -11.08 -13.17 -2.12
N TYR A 90 -9.95 -13.30 -1.42
CA TYR A 90 -9.19 -14.53 -1.33
C TYR A 90 -9.72 -15.46 -0.25
N ARG A 91 -9.99 -14.88 0.92
CA ARG A 91 -10.56 -15.61 2.06
C ARG A 91 -11.19 -14.67 3.06
N VAL A 92 -12.09 -15.22 3.85
CA VAL A 92 -12.59 -14.64 5.10
C VAL A 92 -12.17 -15.60 6.21
N CYS A 93 -11.80 -15.11 7.36
CA CYS A 93 -11.51 -15.95 8.53
C CYS A 93 -11.91 -15.22 9.81
N ARG A 94 -12.44 -16.00 10.77
CA ARG A 94 -12.70 -15.51 12.11
C ARG A 94 -11.38 -15.24 12.83
N VAL A 95 -11.38 -14.17 13.61
CA VAL A 95 -10.26 -13.77 14.45
C VAL A 95 -10.75 -13.43 15.85
N ARG A 96 -9.83 -13.19 16.77
CA ARG A 96 -10.19 -12.74 18.13
C ARG A 96 -11.07 -11.47 18.05
N PRO A 97 -12.07 -11.31 18.94
CA PRO A 97 -12.98 -10.17 18.90
C PRO A 97 -12.31 -8.80 19.07
N ASP A 98 -11.14 -8.76 19.69
CA ASP A 98 -10.31 -7.55 19.87
C ASP A 98 -9.29 -7.31 18.76
N ALA A 99 -9.10 -8.26 17.82
CA ALA A 99 -8.16 -8.13 16.70
C ALA A 99 -8.52 -6.96 15.78
N HIS A 100 -7.54 -6.14 15.41
CA HIS A 100 -7.77 -4.94 14.60
C HIS A 100 -6.88 -4.94 13.35
N ALA A 101 -7.47 -4.96 12.15
CA ALA A 101 -6.75 -5.06 10.89
C ALA A 101 -5.62 -4.02 10.72
N ARG A 102 -5.78 -2.82 11.26
CA ARG A 102 -4.77 -1.76 11.16
C ARG A 102 -3.74 -1.79 12.28
N PHE A 103 -4.18 -1.99 13.53
CA PHE A 103 -3.32 -1.77 14.71
C PHE A 103 -2.54 -3.02 15.10
N ASP A 104 -3.04 -4.23 14.80
CA ASP A 104 -2.32 -5.48 15.05
C ASP A 104 -1.42 -5.90 13.89
N ALA A 105 -1.47 -5.21 12.76
CA ALA A 105 -0.56 -5.49 11.66
C ALA A 105 0.88 -5.09 12.04
N THR A 106 1.79 -6.06 12.00
CA THR A 106 3.19 -5.91 12.39
C THR A 106 4.08 -5.38 11.27
N ALA A 107 3.72 -5.64 10.00
CA ALA A 107 4.43 -5.10 8.86
C ALA A 107 3.53 -4.95 7.63
N ARG A 108 3.93 -4.09 6.71
CA ARG A 108 3.37 -3.93 5.36
C ARG A 108 4.51 -3.94 4.38
N THR A 109 4.27 -4.56 3.21
CA THR A 109 5.23 -4.58 2.10
C THR A 109 4.57 -3.98 0.87
N TYR A 110 5.29 -3.06 0.24
CA TYR A 110 4.91 -2.46 -1.03
C TYR A 110 5.91 -2.81 -2.11
N LYS A 111 5.42 -2.91 -3.35
CA LYS A 111 6.24 -2.98 -4.57
C LYS A 111 5.90 -1.82 -5.49
N TYR A 112 6.92 -1.22 -6.08
CA TYR A 112 6.78 -0.15 -7.07
C TYR A 112 7.49 -0.53 -8.36
N TYR A 113 6.78 -0.52 -9.48
CA TYR A 113 7.26 -1.01 -10.76
C TYR A 113 7.69 0.14 -11.68
N VAL A 114 8.93 0.10 -12.16
CA VAL A 114 9.48 1.07 -13.13
C VAL A 114 9.93 0.32 -14.37
N THR A 115 9.64 0.86 -15.56
CA THR A 115 10.08 0.26 -16.82
C THR A 115 10.63 1.31 -17.78
N THR A 116 11.62 0.95 -18.61
CA THR A 116 12.10 1.76 -19.72
C THR A 116 11.40 1.41 -21.03
N SER A 117 10.77 0.23 -21.11
CA SER A 117 10.10 -0.25 -22.30
C SER A 117 8.76 0.46 -22.54
N LYS A 118 8.46 0.74 -23.82
CA LYS A 118 7.11 1.10 -24.25
C LYS A 118 6.34 -0.17 -24.55
N TYR A 119 5.52 -0.60 -23.61
CA TYR A 119 4.70 -1.81 -23.74
C TYR A 119 3.22 -1.48 -23.53
N PRO A 120 2.31 -1.78 -24.48
CA PRO A 120 0.92 -1.37 -24.42
C PRO A 120 0.11 -2.12 -23.34
N PHE A 121 0.49 -3.37 -23.03
CA PHE A 121 -0.13 -4.15 -21.97
C PHE A 121 0.53 -3.84 -20.63
N ASN A 122 -0.21 -3.87 -19.53
CA ASN A 122 0.25 -3.56 -18.18
C ASN A 122 0.79 -2.13 -17.96
N ARG A 123 0.60 -1.21 -18.92
CA ARG A 123 1.04 0.18 -18.81
C ARG A 123 0.43 0.93 -17.62
N GLN A 124 -0.73 0.49 -17.16
CA GLN A 124 -1.43 1.03 -16.00
C GLN A 124 -0.87 0.54 -14.66
N TYR A 125 0.10 -0.39 -14.69
CA TYR A 125 0.69 -1.00 -13.49
C TYR A 125 2.18 -0.71 -13.34
N ARG A 126 2.75 0.09 -14.27
CA ARG A 126 4.18 0.43 -14.28
C ARG A 126 4.37 1.91 -14.58
N TRP A 127 5.37 2.50 -13.97
CA TRP A 127 5.81 3.84 -14.33
C TRP A 127 6.90 3.77 -15.39
N ARG A 128 6.60 4.25 -16.59
CA ARG A 128 7.60 4.34 -17.65
C ARG A 128 8.52 5.54 -17.41
N VAL A 129 9.83 5.29 -17.35
CA VAL A 129 10.89 6.30 -17.34
C VAL A 129 11.63 6.27 -18.68
N TYR A 130 12.00 7.43 -19.18
CA TYR A 130 12.60 7.52 -20.52
C TYR A 130 14.12 7.43 -20.51
N ASN A 131 14.74 7.73 -19.37
CA ASN A 131 16.19 7.74 -19.21
C ASN A 131 16.62 6.50 -18.44
N GLN A 132 17.82 6.02 -18.75
CA GLN A 132 18.48 5.01 -17.94
C GLN A 132 18.73 5.57 -16.53
N LEU A 133 18.47 4.74 -15.53
CA LEU A 133 18.67 5.08 -14.12
C LEU A 133 19.86 4.28 -13.57
N ASP A 134 20.60 4.89 -12.68
CA ASP A 134 21.64 4.19 -11.92
C ASP A 134 21.02 3.50 -10.70
N TYR A 135 20.60 2.24 -10.87
CA TYR A 135 20.00 1.46 -9.80
C TYR A 135 21.00 1.06 -8.71
N ALA A 136 22.30 1.05 -8.99
CA ALA A 136 23.32 0.81 -7.97
C ALA A 136 23.36 1.99 -6.97
N LEU A 137 23.41 3.22 -7.48
CA LEU A 137 23.30 4.42 -6.63
C LEU A 137 21.93 4.52 -5.93
N MET A 138 20.85 4.15 -6.60
CA MET A 138 19.52 4.14 -5.98
C MET A 138 19.46 3.14 -4.82
N ASN A 139 20.10 1.98 -4.94
CA ASN A 139 20.18 0.99 -3.85
C ASN A 139 21.08 1.46 -2.72
N GLU A 140 22.19 2.15 -3.03
CA GLU A 140 23.03 2.78 -2.01
C GLU A 140 22.24 3.82 -1.20
N ALA A 141 21.49 4.69 -1.87
CA ALA A 141 20.62 5.66 -1.21
C ALA A 141 19.49 4.96 -0.41
N ALA A 142 18.87 3.91 -0.95
CA ALA A 142 17.80 3.18 -0.27
C ALA A 142 18.28 2.53 1.05
N ARG A 143 19.54 2.04 1.11
CA ARG A 143 20.12 1.49 2.35
C ARG A 143 20.19 2.52 3.48
N THR A 144 20.33 3.81 3.15
CA THR A 144 20.36 4.86 4.18
C THR A 144 19.06 4.99 4.94
N LEU A 145 17.92 4.52 4.37
CA LEU A 145 16.63 4.53 5.04
C LEU A 145 16.63 3.73 6.36
N PHE A 146 17.50 2.72 6.50
CA PHE A 146 17.59 1.92 7.72
C PHE A 146 18.23 2.66 8.91
N GLU A 147 18.87 3.78 8.66
CA GLU A 147 19.57 4.57 9.67
C GLU A 147 18.64 5.60 10.35
N TYR A 148 17.43 5.77 9.80
CA TYR A 148 16.46 6.78 10.24
C TYR A 148 15.14 6.15 10.70
N THR A 149 14.42 6.88 11.52
CA THR A 149 13.07 6.50 11.96
C THR A 149 12.03 7.60 11.70
N ASP A 150 12.45 8.86 11.67
CA ASP A 150 11.57 9.99 11.33
C ASP A 150 11.56 10.24 9.82
N PHE A 151 10.39 10.04 9.21
CA PHE A 151 10.18 10.18 7.76
C PHE A 151 9.27 11.37 7.41
N THR A 152 9.33 12.43 8.20
CA THR A 152 8.54 13.67 7.97
C THR A 152 8.69 14.20 6.56
N SER A 153 9.91 14.18 5.98
CA SER A 153 10.17 14.62 4.60
C SER A 153 9.40 13.83 3.54
N PHE A 154 8.92 12.64 3.85
CA PHE A 154 8.15 11.81 2.92
C PHE A 154 6.66 11.74 3.27
N SER A 155 6.22 12.41 4.33
CA SER A 155 4.81 12.47 4.72
C SER A 155 4.04 13.51 3.92
N LYS A 156 2.78 13.22 3.59
CA LYS A 156 1.87 14.25 3.07
C LYS A 156 1.63 15.29 4.16
N LEU A 157 1.70 16.57 3.81
CA LEU A 157 1.40 17.67 4.72
C LEU A 157 -0.08 17.64 5.18
N HIS A 158 -0.35 18.19 6.36
CA HIS A 158 -1.69 18.32 6.94
C HIS A 158 -2.41 16.97 7.09
N THR A 159 -1.77 16.00 7.74
CA THR A 159 -2.37 14.71 8.09
C THR A 159 -2.55 14.60 9.60
N ASP A 160 -3.65 13.95 10.04
CA ASP A 160 -3.97 13.70 11.46
C ASP A 160 -3.14 12.56 12.07
N VAL A 161 -1.86 12.46 11.71
CA VAL A 161 -0.97 11.42 12.29
C VAL A 161 -0.33 11.93 13.57
N LYS A 162 -0.30 11.08 14.60
CA LYS A 162 0.30 11.41 15.90
C LYS A 162 1.83 11.46 15.86
N THR A 163 2.44 10.73 14.93
CA THR A 163 3.89 10.62 14.78
C THR A 163 4.28 10.24 13.36
N ASN A 164 5.44 10.73 12.91
CA ASN A 164 6.05 10.37 11.63
C ASN A 164 7.12 9.28 11.75
N ILE A 165 7.16 8.60 12.90
CA ILE A 165 8.08 7.50 13.16
C ILE A 165 7.61 6.23 12.46
N CYS A 166 8.51 5.61 11.69
CA CYS A 166 8.34 4.32 11.02
C CYS A 166 9.65 3.54 11.09
N HIS A 167 9.58 2.20 11.09
CA HIS A 167 10.76 1.34 11.08
C HIS A 167 10.79 0.55 9.78
N ILE A 168 11.66 0.97 8.86
CA ILE A 168 11.88 0.29 7.58
C ILE A 168 12.81 -0.89 7.81
N THR A 169 12.42 -2.08 7.39
CA THR A 169 13.17 -3.33 7.55
C THR A 169 13.67 -3.91 6.22
N HIS A 170 13.17 -3.40 5.09
CA HIS A 170 13.64 -3.75 3.76
C HIS A 170 13.39 -2.58 2.81
N ALA A 171 14.36 -2.27 1.93
CA ALA A 171 14.24 -1.26 0.89
C ALA A 171 15.27 -1.55 -0.21
N GLU A 172 14.83 -2.10 -1.36
CA GLU A 172 15.73 -2.56 -2.42
C GLU A 172 15.09 -2.49 -3.79
N TRP A 173 15.89 -2.09 -4.80
CA TRP A 173 15.60 -2.22 -6.22
C TRP A 173 16.16 -3.52 -6.75
N THR A 174 15.31 -4.35 -7.34
CA THR A 174 15.69 -5.59 -8.03
C THR A 174 15.23 -5.56 -9.47
N GLN A 175 16.00 -6.14 -10.37
CA GLN A 175 15.61 -6.28 -11.77
C GLN A 175 14.64 -7.45 -11.91
N GLU A 176 13.48 -7.23 -12.53
CA GLU A 176 12.48 -8.27 -12.80
C GLU A 176 12.66 -8.86 -14.20
N ASP A 177 12.92 -8.01 -15.18
CA ASP A 177 13.24 -8.35 -16.58
C ASP A 177 14.19 -7.32 -17.18
N ASP A 178 14.57 -7.48 -18.45
CA ASP A 178 15.55 -6.60 -19.13
C ASP A 178 15.18 -5.10 -19.08
N ALA A 179 13.92 -4.77 -18.95
CA ALA A 179 13.41 -3.40 -19.00
C ALA A 179 12.72 -2.95 -17.71
N THR A 180 12.45 -3.86 -16.78
CA THR A 180 11.63 -3.59 -15.58
C THR A 180 12.42 -3.77 -14.31
N TRP A 181 12.33 -2.77 -13.44
CA TRP A 181 12.85 -2.78 -12.08
C TRP A 181 11.75 -2.60 -11.06
N VAL A 182 11.91 -3.26 -9.93
CA VAL A 182 10.94 -3.28 -8.84
C VAL A 182 11.60 -2.79 -7.56
N PHE A 183 11.04 -1.76 -6.96
CA PHE A 183 11.40 -1.34 -5.62
C PHE A 183 10.51 -2.04 -4.61
N THR A 184 11.09 -2.87 -3.76
CA THR A 184 10.39 -3.51 -2.64
C THR A 184 10.75 -2.78 -1.36
N ILE A 185 9.72 -2.37 -0.60
CA ILE A 185 9.92 -1.72 0.70
C ILE A 185 8.98 -2.33 1.74
N ARG A 186 9.53 -2.64 2.93
CA ARG A 186 8.80 -3.20 4.08
C ARG A 186 9.06 -2.37 5.32
N ALA A 187 8.00 -2.07 6.07
CA ALA A 187 8.08 -1.36 7.33
C ALA A 187 6.94 -1.79 8.26
N ASP A 188 7.06 -1.46 9.55
CA ASP A 188 5.99 -1.61 10.55
C ASP A 188 4.75 -0.81 10.16
N ARG A 189 4.93 0.40 9.61
CA ARG A 189 3.88 1.27 9.10
C ARG A 189 4.43 2.21 8.02
N PHE A 190 3.52 2.83 7.28
CA PHE A 190 3.85 3.89 6.33
C PHE A 190 2.96 5.13 6.57
N LEU A 191 3.55 6.30 6.34
CA LEU A 191 2.83 7.56 6.30
C LEU A 191 2.10 7.72 4.96
N ARG A 192 1.10 8.59 4.93
CA ARG A 192 0.39 8.88 3.69
C ARG A 192 1.36 9.40 2.62
N ASN A 193 1.31 8.81 1.42
CA ASN A 193 2.17 9.13 0.28
C ASN A 193 3.67 8.78 0.46
N MET A 194 4.09 8.20 1.59
CA MET A 194 5.50 7.99 1.94
C MET A 194 6.26 7.18 0.88
N VAL A 195 5.77 6.02 0.48
CA VAL A 195 6.47 5.16 -0.49
C VAL A 195 6.66 5.88 -1.83
N ARG A 196 5.64 6.60 -2.30
CA ARG A 196 5.70 7.36 -3.56
C ARG A 196 6.68 8.52 -3.48
N ALA A 197 6.80 9.19 -2.34
CA ALA A 197 7.77 10.26 -2.12
C ALA A 197 9.21 9.71 -2.05
N ILE A 198 9.42 8.58 -1.37
CA ILE A 198 10.73 7.88 -1.34
C ILE A 198 11.13 7.49 -2.76
N VAL A 199 10.26 6.79 -3.51
CA VAL A 199 10.55 6.38 -4.89
C VAL A 199 10.87 7.58 -5.77
N GLY A 200 10.05 8.64 -5.73
CA GLY A 200 10.31 9.85 -6.53
C GLY A 200 11.66 10.49 -6.23
N THR A 201 12.08 10.49 -4.96
CA THR A 201 13.38 11.03 -4.54
C THR A 201 14.54 10.10 -4.96
N LEU A 202 14.36 8.77 -4.86
CA LEU A 202 15.33 7.80 -5.36
C LEU A 202 15.53 7.89 -6.90
N ILE A 203 14.46 8.18 -7.65
CA ILE A 203 14.56 8.42 -9.10
C ILE A 203 15.45 9.65 -9.40
N GLU A 204 15.44 10.70 -8.58
CA GLU A 204 16.35 11.82 -8.76
C GLU A 204 17.82 11.43 -8.48
N VAL A 205 18.04 10.48 -7.56
CA VAL A 205 19.37 9.87 -7.36
C VAL A 205 19.80 9.09 -8.59
N GLY A 206 18.94 8.21 -9.11
CA GLY A 206 19.22 7.41 -10.30
C GLY A 206 19.46 8.23 -11.58
N ARG A 207 18.93 9.46 -11.61
CA ARG A 207 19.16 10.44 -12.70
C ARG A 207 20.46 11.24 -12.51
N GLY A 208 21.19 11.05 -11.42
CA GLY A 208 22.37 11.86 -11.07
C GLY A 208 22.05 13.32 -10.66
N LYS A 209 20.78 13.65 -10.39
CA LYS A 209 20.38 14.99 -9.95
C LYS A 209 20.49 15.16 -8.44
N LEU A 210 20.53 14.08 -7.70
CA LEU A 210 20.69 14.03 -6.25
C LEU A 210 21.78 12.99 -5.93
N THR A 211 22.71 13.34 -5.04
CA THR A 211 23.70 12.40 -4.53
C THR A 211 23.10 11.55 -3.39
N VAL A 212 23.75 10.45 -3.03
CA VAL A 212 23.38 9.64 -1.85
C VAL A 212 23.38 10.50 -0.58
N GLU A 213 24.40 11.34 -0.42
CA GLU A 213 24.48 12.29 0.69
C GLU A 213 23.37 13.37 0.63
N GLY A 214 22.99 13.78 -0.57
CA GLY A 214 21.83 14.65 -0.79
C GLY A 214 20.52 13.99 -0.34
N PHE A 215 20.36 12.69 -0.59
CA PHE A 215 19.21 11.91 -0.15
C PHE A 215 19.14 11.83 1.40
N ARG A 216 20.27 11.61 2.09
CA ARG A 216 20.36 11.68 3.57
C ARG A 216 19.89 13.04 4.08
N ARG A 217 20.41 14.12 3.51
CA ARG A 217 20.00 15.49 3.89
C ARG A 217 18.52 15.74 3.71
N VAL A 218 17.88 15.16 2.67
CA VAL A 218 16.42 15.25 2.50
C VAL A 218 15.70 14.64 3.69
N ILE A 219 16.14 13.51 4.22
CA ILE A 219 15.52 12.86 5.39
C ILE A 219 15.70 13.75 6.63
N GLU A 220 16.93 14.19 6.87
CA GLU A 220 17.35 14.97 8.06
C GLU A 220 16.68 16.34 8.16
N GLN A 221 16.34 16.96 7.03
CA GLN A 221 15.68 18.26 7.00
C GLN A 221 14.22 18.21 7.46
N GLN A 222 13.60 17.05 7.55
CA GLN A 222 12.20 16.86 7.98
C GLN A 222 11.21 17.80 7.25
N ASP A 223 11.50 18.12 5.99
CA ASP A 223 10.71 19.02 5.15
C ASP A 223 10.27 18.32 3.87
N ARG A 224 8.94 18.17 3.69
CA ARG A 224 8.36 17.55 2.48
C ARG A 224 8.74 18.29 1.19
N CYS A 225 8.97 19.59 1.26
CA CYS A 225 9.34 20.41 0.09
C CYS A 225 10.75 20.10 -0.43
N LYS A 226 11.58 19.46 0.37
CA LYS A 226 12.95 19.03 -0.02
C LYS A 226 12.99 17.68 -0.69
N ALA A 227 11.97 16.84 -0.47
CA ALA A 227 11.86 15.56 -1.17
C ALA A 227 11.42 15.74 -2.62
N GLY A 228 11.77 14.78 -3.46
CA GLY A 228 11.37 14.75 -4.86
C GLY A 228 9.84 14.69 -5.04
N THR A 229 9.41 14.95 -6.27
CA THR A 229 8.00 14.78 -6.66
C THR A 229 7.56 13.34 -6.42
N SER A 230 6.37 13.18 -5.82
CA SER A 230 5.82 11.84 -5.57
C SER A 230 5.64 11.06 -6.87
N ALA A 231 6.14 9.85 -6.89
CA ALA A 231 5.97 8.93 -8.02
C ALA A 231 4.48 8.62 -8.29
N PRO A 232 4.06 8.34 -9.53
CA PRO A 232 2.68 8.01 -9.89
C PRO A 232 2.10 6.87 -9.05
N GLY A 233 0.81 6.95 -8.66
CA GLY A 233 0.15 5.92 -7.84
C GLY A 233 -0.02 4.58 -8.55
N GLN A 234 -0.26 4.62 -9.85
CA GLN A 234 -0.58 3.47 -10.71
C GLN A 234 0.48 2.36 -10.76
N ALA A 235 1.70 2.60 -10.31
CA ALA A 235 2.76 1.61 -10.29
C ALA A 235 3.04 1.06 -8.88
N LEU A 236 2.26 1.48 -7.89
CA LEU A 236 2.41 1.09 -6.49
C LEU A 236 1.39 0.01 -6.12
N PHE A 237 1.88 -1.05 -5.48
CA PHE A 237 1.09 -2.18 -4.99
C PHE A 237 1.37 -2.43 -3.52
N LEU A 238 0.34 -2.50 -2.70
CA LEU A 238 0.42 -3.16 -1.41
C LEU A 238 0.40 -4.67 -1.66
N VAL A 239 1.48 -5.36 -1.30
CA VAL A 239 1.65 -6.78 -1.66
C VAL A 239 1.58 -7.72 -0.45
N ASN A 240 1.77 -7.20 0.76
CA ASN A 240 1.67 -8.00 1.97
C ASN A 240 1.30 -7.15 3.19
N VAL A 241 0.51 -7.76 4.11
CA VAL A 241 0.22 -7.25 5.45
C VAL A 241 0.39 -8.43 6.42
N GLU A 242 1.25 -8.26 7.41
CA GLU A 242 1.62 -9.30 8.36
C GLU A 242 0.94 -9.10 9.71
N TYR A 243 0.54 -10.20 10.34
CA TYR A 243 -0.10 -10.22 11.65
C TYR A 243 0.55 -11.28 12.55
N PRO A 244 0.53 -11.10 13.88
CA PRO A 244 0.95 -12.13 14.81
C PRO A 244 -0.06 -13.29 14.82
N GLU A 245 0.42 -14.51 15.00
CA GLU A 245 -0.43 -15.72 15.01
C GLU A 245 -1.55 -15.66 16.05
N ARG A 246 -1.29 -15.07 17.20
CA ARG A 246 -2.23 -14.95 18.30
C ARG A 246 -3.59 -14.32 17.98
N ILE A 247 -3.75 -13.61 16.82
CA ILE A 247 -5.03 -13.04 16.45
C ILE A 247 -5.98 -14.05 15.81
N PHE A 248 -5.48 -15.22 15.42
CA PHE A 248 -6.24 -16.31 14.77
C PHE A 248 -6.66 -17.41 15.75
N GLU A 249 -6.36 -17.28 17.03
CA GLU A 249 -6.65 -18.24 18.10
C GLU A 249 -8.04 -18.02 18.73
#